data_a74e0bef39719423cd497becb8f433dd
#
_entry.id   a74e0bef39719423cd497becb8f433dd
#
_cell.length_a   1.000
_cell.length_b   1.000
_cell.length_c   1.000
_cell.angle_alpha   90.00
_cell.angle_beta   90.00
_cell.angle_gamma   90.00
#
_symmetry.space_group_name_H-M   'P 1'
#
loop_
_entity.id
_entity.type
_entity.pdbx_description
1 polymer ?
#
loop_
_entity_poly.entity_id
_entity_poly.type
_entity_poly.pdbx_seq_one_letter_code
_entity_poly.pdbx_strand_id
1 'polypeptide(L)'
;PKIAFIHAGTFRNSLQVGNITTGQIMNALPFSTYASVIKISGKTLEKVIEFGSGMNRRCKRNLLQVAGIKAAVDYSKSDGSKTMIFIKVGDGYQFLDVNQEYVVVTNSYIVKGGDGFDMFEGAAVEERGPIDSELLQLYFGADNGFKEESLSENRIQIRHAQLSTEEIQKCLK
;
A
#
# COMPACT_ATOMS: atom_id res chain seq x y z
N PRO A 1 -0.41 -15.18 -2.24
CA PRO A 1 0.52 -14.22 -1.60
C PRO A 1 -0.02 -13.77 -0.25
N LYS A 2 0.90 -13.48 0.70
CA LYS A 2 0.54 -13.05 2.07
C LYS A 2 0.73 -11.54 2.27
N ILE A 3 1.30 -10.85 1.28
CA ILE A 3 1.60 -9.44 1.30
C ILE A 3 0.74 -8.76 0.25
N ALA A 4 0.07 -7.67 0.64
CA ALA A 4 -0.65 -6.82 -0.28
C ALA A 4 -0.46 -5.35 0.11
N PHE A 5 -0.55 -4.47 -0.88
CA PHE A 5 -0.58 -3.04 -0.67
C PHE A 5 -1.38 -2.33 -1.77
N ILE A 6 -2.01 -1.23 -1.38
CA ILE A 6 -2.79 -0.38 -2.27
C ILE A 6 -2.59 1.09 -1.88
N HIS A 7 -2.58 1.97 -2.86
CA HIS A 7 -2.51 3.41 -2.61
C HIS A 7 -3.86 3.92 -2.06
N ALA A 8 -3.83 4.70 -0.98
CA ALA A 8 -5.07 5.23 -0.38
C ALA A 8 -5.90 6.08 -1.35
N GLY A 9 -5.26 6.73 -2.32
CA GLY A 9 -5.92 7.48 -3.38
C GLY A 9 -6.80 6.64 -4.32
N THR A 10 -6.70 5.32 -4.28
CA THR A 10 -7.59 4.41 -5.01
C THR A 10 -9.03 4.50 -4.48
N PHE A 11 -9.19 4.77 -3.18
CA PHE A 11 -10.50 4.96 -2.56
C PHE A 11 -10.95 6.42 -2.69
N ARG A 12 -12.13 6.64 -3.27
CA ARG A 12 -12.67 7.98 -3.54
C ARG A 12 -13.85 8.35 -2.65
N ASN A 13 -14.57 7.37 -2.14
CA ASN A 13 -15.70 7.55 -1.25
C ASN A 13 -15.69 6.53 -0.14
N SER A 14 -16.33 6.86 0.98
CA SER A 14 -16.57 5.94 2.09
C SER A 14 -17.77 5.05 1.80
N LEU A 15 -17.73 3.84 2.32
CA LEU A 15 -18.90 2.96 2.38
C LEU A 15 -19.71 3.31 3.62
N GLN A 16 -21.03 3.38 3.48
CA GLN A 16 -21.92 3.64 4.59
C GLN A 16 -22.16 2.37 5.41
N VAL A 17 -22.44 2.52 6.70
CA VAL A 17 -22.80 1.41 7.58
C VAL A 17 -24.14 0.80 7.13
N GLY A 18 -24.23 -0.51 7.11
CA GLY A 18 -25.43 -1.26 6.74
C GLY A 18 -25.23 -2.11 5.48
N ASN A 19 -26.28 -2.30 4.71
CA ASN A 19 -26.24 -3.09 3.48
C ASN A 19 -25.43 -2.35 2.41
N ILE A 20 -24.34 -2.96 1.95
CA ILE A 20 -23.49 -2.40 0.91
C ILE A 20 -24.00 -2.81 -0.46
N THR A 21 -24.26 -1.84 -1.32
CA THR A 21 -24.69 -2.07 -2.70
C THR A 21 -23.50 -2.05 -3.67
N THR A 22 -23.64 -2.72 -4.81
CA THR A 22 -22.65 -2.68 -5.91
C THR A 22 -22.34 -1.24 -6.34
N GLY A 23 -23.34 -0.37 -6.40
CA GLY A 23 -23.15 1.04 -6.75
C GLY A 23 -22.29 1.81 -5.74
N GLN A 24 -22.43 1.53 -4.46
CA GLN A 24 -21.56 2.10 -3.42
C GLN A 24 -20.10 1.64 -3.57
N ILE A 25 -19.89 0.35 -3.88
CA ILE A 25 -18.55 -0.19 -4.12
C ILE A 25 -17.92 0.47 -5.35
N MET A 26 -18.65 0.58 -6.46
CA MET A 26 -18.16 1.23 -7.69
C MET A 26 -17.86 2.72 -7.47
N ASN A 27 -18.63 3.41 -6.64
CA ASN A 27 -18.34 4.80 -6.27
C ASN A 27 -17.12 4.92 -5.35
N ALA A 28 -16.88 3.94 -4.48
CA ALA A 28 -15.71 3.91 -3.62
C ALA A 28 -14.43 3.59 -4.39
N LEU A 29 -14.50 2.69 -5.37
CA LEU A 29 -13.41 2.24 -6.24
C LEU A 29 -13.77 2.46 -7.72
N PRO A 30 -13.75 3.73 -8.21
CA PRO A 30 -14.24 4.06 -9.54
C PRO A 30 -13.26 3.72 -10.68
N PHE A 31 -12.06 3.28 -10.35
CA PHE A 31 -11.03 2.97 -11.34
C PHE A 31 -11.10 1.50 -11.74
N SER A 32 -10.97 1.23 -13.05
CA SER A 32 -10.88 -0.14 -13.57
C SER A 32 -9.42 -0.64 -13.50
N THR A 33 -8.84 -0.62 -12.32
CA THR A 33 -7.49 -1.17 -12.09
C THR A 33 -7.57 -2.63 -11.69
N TYR A 34 -6.69 -3.45 -12.27
CA TYR A 34 -6.66 -4.89 -12.00
C TYR A 34 -5.77 -5.20 -10.81
N ALA A 35 -6.16 -6.16 -10.00
CA ALA A 35 -5.23 -6.79 -9.07
C ALA A 35 -4.10 -7.45 -9.85
N SER A 36 -2.88 -7.25 -9.40
CA SER A 36 -1.67 -7.78 -10.03
C SER A 36 -0.84 -8.50 -8.98
N VAL A 37 -0.53 -9.76 -9.26
CA VAL A 37 0.43 -10.54 -8.49
C VAL A 37 1.80 -10.33 -9.13
N ILE A 38 2.73 -9.81 -8.35
CA ILE A 38 4.09 -9.52 -8.80
C ILE A 38 5.10 -10.12 -7.84
N LYS A 39 6.30 -10.38 -8.35
CA LYS A 39 7.44 -10.85 -7.59
C LYS A 39 8.48 -9.75 -7.54
N ILE A 40 8.89 -9.36 -6.33
CA ILE A 40 9.84 -8.27 -6.10
C ILE A 40 10.86 -8.66 -5.04
N SER A 41 12.06 -8.07 -5.11
CA SER A 41 13.06 -8.24 -4.06
C SER A 41 12.65 -7.52 -2.77
N GLY A 42 13.16 -7.99 -1.62
CA GLY A 42 12.98 -7.29 -0.36
C GLY A 42 13.51 -5.85 -0.41
N LYS A 43 14.59 -5.61 -1.15
CA LYS A 43 15.11 -4.25 -1.38
C LYS A 43 14.11 -3.36 -2.14
N THR A 44 13.39 -3.91 -3.12
CA THR A 44 12.32 -3.17 -3.80
C THR A 44 11.15 -2.92 -2.87
N LEU A 45 10.77 -3.92 -2.06
CA LEU A 45 9.69 -3.78 -1.08
C LEU A 45 10.00 -2.70 -0.03
N GLU A 46 11.25 -2.61 0.44
CA GLU A 46 11.71 -1.55 1.34
C GLU A 46 11.51 -0.16 0.71
N LYS A 47 11.96 0.04 -0.54
CA LYS A 47 11.74 1.30 -1.28
C LYS A 47 10.27 1.64 -1.45
N VAL A 48 9.42 0.64 -1.72
CA VAL A 48 7.96 0.82 -1.83
C VAL A 48 7.37 1.37 -0.53
N ILE A 49 7.75 0.80 0.61
CA ILE A 49 7.25 1.24 1.92
C ILE A 49 7.78 2.63 2.26
N GLU A 50 9.05 2.92 2.02
CA GLU A 50 9.62 4.25 2.25
C GLU A 50 8.92 5.31 1.40
N PHE A 51 8.81 5.08 0.10
CA PHE A 51 8.13 5.99 -0.81
C PHE A 51 6.65 6.14 -0.46
N GLY A 52 5.98 5.03 -0.19
CA GLY A 52 4.55 4.99 0.12
C GLY A 52 4.16 5.61 1.46
N SER A 53 5.10 5.79 2.38
CA SER A 53 4.91 6.50 3.66
C SER A 53 5.36 7.97 3.60
N GLY A 54 6.08 8.36 2.54
CA GLY A 54 6.64 9.69 2.35
C GLY A 54 5.68 10.71 1.72
N MET A 55 6.26 11.86 1.36
CA MET A 55 5.56 12.91 0.63
C MET A 55 5.85 12.78 -0.87
N ASN A 56 4.84 12.88 -1.69
CA ASN A 56 5.00 12.92 -3.14
C ASN A 56 5.40 14.32 -3.64
N ARG A 57 5.70 14.42 -4.95
CA ARG A 57 6.07 15.69 -5.61
C ARG A 57 4.98 16.79 -5.54
N ARG A 58 3.74 16.44 -5.20
CA ARG A 58 2.62 17.36 -5.02
C ARG A 58 2.39 17.72 -3.54
N CYS A 59 3.38 17.45 -2.68
CA CYS A 59 3.32 17.69 -1.25
C CYS A 59 2.14 17.01 -0.55
N LYS A 60 1.69 15.90 -1.09
CA LYS A 60 0.69 15.02 -0.49
C LYS A 60 1.38 13.73 -0.05
N ARG A 61 0.97 13.19 1.10
CA ARG A 61 1.49 11.89 1.53
C ARG A 61 1.04 10.77 0.58
N ASN A 62 1.99 9.95 0.18
CA ASN A 62 1.72 8.72 -0.55
C ASN A 62 1.26 7.64 0.43
N LEU A 63 0.02 7.70 0.88
CA LEU A 63 -0.48 6.79 1.89
C LEU A 63 -0.70 5.39 1.30
N LEU A 64 0.24 4.47 1.52
CA LEU A 64 0.02 3.04 1.27
C LEU A 64 -0.79 2.43 2.40
N GLN A 65 -1.78 1.63 2.03
CA GLN A 65 -2.43 0.67 2.90
C GLN A 65 -1.80 -0.70 2.66
N VAL A 66 -1.47 -1.42 3.72
CA VAL A 66 -0.72 -2.67 3.62
C VAL A 66 -1.39 -3.80 4.38
N ALA A 67 -1.19 -5.03 3.91
CA ALA A 67 -1.54 -6.26 4.60
C ALA A 67 -0.34 -7.22 4.59
N GLY A 68 -0.19 -7.99 5.66
CA GLY A 68 0.93 -8.93 5.81
C GLY A 68 2.28 -8.27 6.13
N ILE A 69 2.30 -6.97 6.38
CA ILE A 69 3.48 -6.19 6.73
C ILE A 69 3.18 -5.33 7.96
N LYS A 70 4.19 -5.14 8.82
CA LYS A 70 4.28 -4.03 9.78
C LYS A 70 5.55 -3.26 9.48
N ALA A 71 5.49 -1.93 9.44
CA ALA A 71 6.63 -1.09 9.16
C ALA A 71 6.71 0.11 10.09
N ALA A 72 7.94 0.53 10.42
CA ALA A 72 8.23 1.81 11.07
C ALA A 72 9.23 2.58 10.20
N VAL A 73 8.86 3.80 9.83
CA VAL A 73 9.70 4.68 9.00
C VAL A 73 10.03 5.93 9.79
N ASP A 74 11.32 6.19 9.98
CA ASP A 74 11.83 7.35 10.72
C ASP A 74 12.52 8.34 9.78
N TYR A 75 11.87 9.45 9.52
CA TYR A 75 12.35 10.51 8.62
C TYR A 75 13.40 11.43 9.26
N SER A 76 13.73 11.29 10.56
CA SER A 76 14.85 12.01 11.17
C SER A 76 16.21 11.47 10.75
N LYS A 77 16.25 10.26 10.17
CA LYS A 77 17.48 9.55 9.84
C LYS A 77 17.82 9.64 8.37
N SER A 78 19.06 10.05 8.08
CA SER A 78 19.58 10.18 6.71
C SER A 78 20.56 9.07 6.31
N ASP A 79 20.90 8.18 7.25
CA ASP A 79 21.97 7.18 7.12
C ASP A 79 21.50 5.82 6.56
N GLY A 80 20.25 5.73 6.08
CA GLY A 80 19.67 4.48 5.58
C GLY A 80 19.06 3.56 6.65
N SER A 81 19.23 3.86 7.95
CA SER A 81 18.57 3.12 9.04
C SER A 81 17.09 3.54 9.27
N LYS A 82 16.48 4.04 8.22
CA LYS A 82 15.23 4.78 8.23
C LYS A 82 14.00 3.89 8.36
N THR A 83 14.09 2.68 7.81
CA THR A 83 12.92 1.82 7.66
C THR A 83 13.15 0.46 8.31
N MET A 84 12.23 0.07 9.17
CA MET A 84 12.16 -1.29 9.70
C MET A 84 10.88 -1.94 9.20
N ILE A 85 11.00 -3.09 8.56
CA ILE A 85 9.88 -3.82 7.99
C ILE A 85 9.86 -5.23 8.55
N PHE A 86 8.67 -5.66 8.94
CA PHE A 86 8.39 -7.01 9.41
C PHE A 86 7.34 -7.65 8.51
N ILE A 87 7.63 -8.85 8.06
CA ILE A 87 6.73 -9.66 7.22
C ILE A 87 6.01 -10.68 8.09
N LYS A 88 4.71 -10.83 7.87
CA LYS A 88 3.89 -11.84 8.57
C LYS A 88 4.25 -13.24 8.11
N VAL A 89 4.64 -14.11 9.05
CA VAL A 89 4.95 -15.52 8.84
C VAL A 89 4.20 -16.35 9.87
N GLY A 90 3.22 -17.14 9.43
CA GLY A 90 2.30 -17.82 10.34
C GLY A 90 1.54 -16.81 11.22
N ASP A 91 1.61 -17.00 12.53
CA ASP A 91 0.99 -16.09 13.52
C ASP A 91 1.94 -15.00 14.01
N GLY A 92 3.21 -15.00 13.58
CA GLY A 92 4.25 -14.06 13.97
C GLY A 92 4.70 -13.12 12.86
N TYR A 93 5.73 -12.34 13.17
CA TYR A 93 6.39 -11.43 12.25
C TYR A 93 7.89 -11.66 12.27
N GLN A 94 8.55 -11.59 11.12
CA GLN A 94 9.99 -11.66 10.93
C GLN A 94 10.50 -10.42 10.23
N PHE A 95 11.75 -10.03 10.46
CA PHE A 95 12.39 -8.96 9.72
C PHE A 95 12.40 -9.26 8.22
N LEU A 96 12.20 -8.21 7.42
CA LEU A 96 12.37 -8.28 5.97
C LEU A 96 13.81 -8.67 5.63
N ASP A 97 13.97 -9.72 4.84
CA ASP A 97 15.24 -10.02 4.18
C ASP A 97 15.30 -9.30 2.83
N VAL A 98 16.19 -8.31 2.72
CA VAL A 98 16.32 -7.49 1.51
C VAL A 98 16.81 -8.28 0.29
N ASN A 99 17.45 -9.44 0.49
CA ASN A 99 17.98 -10.30 -0.56
C ASN A 99 16.99 -11.39 -1.00
N GLN A 100 15.89 -11.56 -0.29
CA GLN A 100 14.84 -12.52 -0.62
C GLN A 100 13.85 -11.92 -1.61
N GLU A 101 13.21 -12.78 -2.42
CA GLU A 101 12.08 -12.41 -3.25
C GLU A 101 10.75 -12.65 -2.53
N TYR A 102 9.82 -11.73 -2.74
CA TYR A 102 8.48 -11.75 -2.15
C TYR A 102 7.43 -11.66 -3.24
N VAL A 103 6.42 -12.51 -3.14
CA VAL A 103 5.23 -12.43 -3.97
C VAL A 103 4.23 -11.50 -3.28
N VAL A 104 3.86 -10.43 -3.96
CA VAL A 104 2.99 -9.38 -3.42
C VAL A 104 1.80 -9.12 -4.36
N VAL A 105 0.71 -8.64 -3.78
CA VAL A 105 -0.46 -8.19 -4.54
C VAL A 105 -0.56 -6.67 -4.45
N THR A 106 -0.75 -6.04 -5.59
CA THR A 106 -1.10 -4.61 -5.67
C THR A 106 -1.97 -4.36 -6.90
N ASN A 107 -2.29 -3.13 -7.22
CA ASN A 107 -3.06 -2.86 -8.43
C ASN A 107 -2.17 -2.49 -9.63
N SER A 108 -2.72 -2.69 -10.83
CA SER A 108 -2.01 -2.46 -12.09
C SER A 108 -1.56 -1.01 -12.31
N TYR A 109 -2.19 -0.04 -11.64
CA TYR A 109 -1.80 1.37 -11.72
C TYR A 109 -0.44 1.60 -11.06
N ILE A 110 -0.26 1.06 -9.83
CA ILE A 110 1.00 1.17 -9.09
C ILE A 110 2.12 0.42 -9.82
N VAL A 111 1.85 -0.80 -10.32
CA VAL A 111 2.84 -1.60 -11.05
C VAL A 111 3.38 -0.87 -12.29
N LYS A 112 2.56 -0.03 -12.92
CA LYS A 112 2.93 0.80 -14.07
C LYS A 112 3.61 2.12 -13.71
N GLY A 113 4.03 2.30 -12.47
CA GLY A 113 4.67 3.54 -12.00
C GLY A 113 3.69 4.67 -11.64
N GLY A 114 2.39 4.36 -11.49
CA GLY A 114 1.40 5.36 -11.09
C GLY A 114 1.79 6.06 -9.79
N ASP A 115 1.48 7.35 -9.66
CA ASP A 115 1.82 8.23 -8.54
C ASP A 115 3.33 8.26 -8.19
N GLY A 116 4.20 7.84 -9.12
CA GLY A 116 5.66 7.86 -8.96
C GLY A 116 6.24 6.59 -8.32
N PHE A 117 5.50 5.49 -8.31
CA PHE A 117 6.00 4.18 -7.89
C PHE A 117 6.92 3.54 -8.95
N ASP A 118 7.95 4.27 -9.39
CA ASP A 118 8.85 3.88 -10.48
C ASP A 118 9.72 2.65 -10.15
N MET A 119 9.80 2.27 -8.87
CA MET A 119 10.59 1.11 -8.42
C MET A 119 10.03 -0.25 -8.90
N PHE A 120 8.87 -0.27 -9.54
CA PHE A 120 8.30 -1.47 -10.16
C PHE A 120 8.66 -1.61 -11.64
N GLU A 121 9.41 -0.67 -12.21
CA GLU A 121 9.84 -0.75 -13.60
C GLU A 121 10.57 -2.07 -13.86
N GLY A 122 10.09 -2.83 -14.85
CA GLY A 122 10.58 -4.16 -15.18
C GLY A 122 10.09 -5.30 -14.29
N ALA A 123 9.25 -5.03 -13.27
CA ALA A 123 8.65 -6.11 -12.48
C ALA A 123 7.71 -6.96 -13.35
N ALA A 124 7.95 -8.29 -13.37
CA ALA A 124 7.08 -9.21 -14.07
C ALA A 124 5.75 -9.34 -13.33
N VAL A 125 4.65 -9.16 -14.08
CA VAL A 125 3.30 -9.49 -13.59
C VAL A 125 3.10 -10.99 -13.78
N GLU A 126 3.08 -11.74 -12.68
CA GLU A 126 2.90 -13.21 -12.71
C GLU A 126 1.44 -13.58 -12.98
N GLU A 127 0.50 -12.81 -12.40
CA GLU A 127 -0.93 -13.05 -12.54
C GLU A 127 -1.71 -11.74 -12.52
N ARG A 128 -2.79 -11.68 -13.32
CA ARG A 128 -3.79 -10.62 -13.29
C ARG A 128 -5.09 -11.16 -12.70
N GLY A 129 -5.52 -10.55 -11.61
CA GLY A 129 -6.80 -10.82 -11.00
C GLY A 129 -7.93 -9.91 -11.52
N PRO A 130 -9.11 -9.97 -10.87
CA PRO A 130 -10.23 -9.09 -11.14
C PRO A 130 -9.90 -7.62 -10.92
N ILE A 131 -10.78 -6.73 -11.34
CA ILE A 131 -10.67 -5.31 -10.99
C ILE A 131 -10.94 -5.07 -9.49
N ASP A 132 -10.40 -3.97 -8.96
CA ASP A 132 -10.44 -3.67 -7.52
C ASP A 132 -11.87 -3.68 -6.95
N SER A 133 -12.84 -3.14 -7.69
CA SER A 133 -14.25 -3.14 -7.28
C SER A 133 -14.89 -4.53 -7.28
N GLU A 134 -14.53 -5.40 -8.20
CA GLU A 134 -14.99 -6.81 -8.23
C GLU A 134 -14.41 -7.60 -7.06
N LEU A 135 -13.12 -7.39 -6.72
CA LEU A 135 -12.51 -8.02 -5.55
C LEU A 135 -13.25 -7.65 -4.27
N LEU A 136 -13.62 -6.38 -4.12
CA LEU A 136 -14.37 -5.92 -2.95
C LEU A 136 -15.78 -6.50 -2.93
N GLN A 137 -16.44 -6.64 -4.09
CA GLN A 137 -17.74 -7.32 -4.21
C GLN A 137 -17.63 -8.80 -3.81
N LEU A 138 -16.62 -9.52 -4.31
CA LEU A 138 -16.36 -10.91 -3.95
C LEU A 138 -16.11 -11.07 -2.45
N TYR A 139 -15.37 -10.15 -1.85
CA TYR A 139 -15.09 -10.16 -0.42
C TYR A 139 -16.37 -10.03 0.43
N PHE A 140 -17.24 -9.06 0.10
CA PHE A 140 -18.52 -8.89 0.81
C PHE A 140 -19.49 -10.01 0.50
N GLY A 141 -19.51 -10.54 -0.72
CA GLY A 141 -20.39 -11.65 -1.12
C GLY A 141 -20.05 -12.99 -0.48
N ALA A 142 -18.83 -13.15 0.00
CA ALA A 142 -18.37 -14.35 0.72
C ALA A 142 -18.77 -14.35 2.22
N ASP A 143 -19.77 -13.56 2.61
CA ASP A 143 -20.24 -13.40 4.01
C ASP A 143 -19.14 -12.91 5.00
N ASN A 144 -18.08 -12.35 4.47
CA ASN A 144 -16.98 -11.76 5.23
C ASN A 144 -17.37 -10.33 5.64
N GLY A 145 -18.39 -10.18 6.48
CA GLY A 145 -18.75 -8.88 7.02
C GLY A 145 -17.51 -8.15 7.54
N PHE A 146 -17.46 -6.83 7.36
CA PHE A 146 -16.35 -6.01 7.84
C PHE A 146 -16.28 -6.05 9.37
N LYS A 147 -15.17 -6.52 9.92
CA LYS A 147 -14.94 -6.55 11.37
C LYS A 147 -14.07 -5.37 11.76
N GLU A 148 -14.57 -4.56 12.69
CA GLU A 148 -13.87 -3.36 13.20
C GLU A 148 -12.51 -3.70 13.84
N GLU A 149 -12.37 -4.89 14.41
CA GLU A 149 -11.10 -5.40 14.99
C GLU A 149 -9.94 -5.41 13.99
N SER A 150 -10.24 -5.52 12.69
CA SER A 150 -9.21 -5.46 11.62
C SER A 150 -8.64 -4.07 11.38
N LEU A 151 -9.26 -3.01 11.91
CA LEU A 151 -8.88 -1.60 11.72
C LEU A 151 -7.83 -1.12 12.72
N SER A 152 -7.70 -1.77 13.88
CA SER A 152 -6.87 -1.29 14.99
C SER A 152 -5.36 -1.51 14.79
N GLU A 153 -4.94 -2.22 13.74
CA GLU A 153 -3.52 -2.46 13.48
C GLU A 153 -2.87 -1.25 12.80
N ASN A 154 -2.11 -0.45 13.55
CA ASN A 154 -1.19 0.55 12.98
C ASN A 154 -0.04 -0.15 12.24
N ARG A 155 -0.32 -0.60 11.00
CA ARG A 155 0.63 -1.41 10.20
C ARG A 155 1.81 -0.59 9.71
N ILE A 156 1.63 0.70 9.46
CA ILE A 156 2.72 1.63 9.13
C ILE A 156 2.77 2.72 10.19
N GLN A 157 3.88 2.81 10.90
CA GLN A 157 4.18 3.86 11.84
C GLN A 157 5.18 4.83 11.22
N ILE A 158 4.84 6.11 11.18
CA ILE A 158 5.67 7.17 10.63
C ILE A 158 6.14 8.04 11.80
N ARG A 159 7.45 8.18 11.96
CA ARG A 159 8.07 9.03 12.97
C ARG A 159 8.76 10.22 12.30
N HIS A 160 8.78 11.35 12.99
CA HIS A 160 9.47 12.57 12.53
C HIS A 160 9.10 13.00 11.10
N ALA A 161 7.83 12.88 10.75
CA ALA A 161 7.32 13.22 9.42
C ALA A 161 7.13 14.75 9.22
N GLN A 162 7.87 15.59 9.97
CA GLN A 162 7.86 17.02 9.75
C GLN A 162 8.62 17.34 8.46
N LEU A 163 8.03 18.19 7.62
CA LEU A 163 8.69 18.70 6.44
C LEU A 163 9.89 19.57 6.86
N SER A 164 11.03 19.37 6.22
CA SER A 164 12.13 20.32 6.31
C SER A 164 11.72 21.68 5.72
N THR A 165 12.42 22.74 6.08
CA THR A 165 12.17 24.09 5.53
C THR A 165 12.27 24.11 4.01
N GLU A 166 13.20 23.32 3.41
CA GLU A 166 13.33 23.19 1.96
C GLU A 166 12.13 22.48 1.31
N GLU A 167 11.62 21.44 1.95
CA GLU A 167 10.43 20.72 1.49
C GLU A 167 9.19 21.62 1.57
N ILE A 168 9.05 22.41 2.63
CA ILE A 168 7.97 23.40 2.76
C ILE A 168 8.08 24.42 1.63
N GLN A 169 9.28 24.95 1.32
CA GLN A 169 9.46 25.90 0.25
C GLN A 169 9.16 25.33 -1.14
N LYS A 170 9.47 24.06 -1.39
CA LYS A 170 9.07 23.36 -2.63
C LYS A 170 7.57 23.17 -2.75
N CYS A 171 6.88 23.07 -1.62
CA CYS A 171 5.43 22.91 -1.57
C CYS A 171 4.65 24.22 -1.76
N LEU A 172 5.29 25.36 -1.54
CA LEU A 172 4.70 26.69 -1.67
C LEU A 172 4.86 27.32 -3.08
N LYS A 173 5.63 26.69 -3.95
CA LYS A 173 5.82 27.07 -5.36
C LYS A 173 4.88 26.29 -6.27
#